data_07f6fce4dba0f8b6042941ac91139da5
#
_entry.id   07f6fce4dba0f8b6042941ac91139da5
#
_cell.length_a   1.000
_cell.length_b   1.000
_cell.length_c   1.000
_cell.angle_alpha   90.00
_cell.angle_beta   90.00
_cell.angle_gamma   90.00
#
_symmetry.space_group_name_H-M   'P 1'
#
loop_
_entity.id
_entity.type
_entity.pdbx_description
1 polymer ?
#
loop_
_entity_poly.entity_id
_entity_poly.type
_entity_poly.pdbx_seq_one_letter_code
_entity_poly.pdbx_strand_id
1 'polypeptide(L)'
;MKRLIAPLLALAMLAPMLALPGPALAAAGNFTLVNKTGANIGSLQIRRVGTSAWQPLTGTPASGGRVAVAFANPDCAFDIKANLVGGGSATFNGVNLCDVTVVTLNRGPTGDLWVDYD
;
A
#
# COMPACT_ATOMS: atom_id res chain seq x y z
N MET A 1 49.07 50.47 6.05
CA MET A 1 48.76 49.94 6.10
C MET A 1 48.04 49.14 6.17
N LYS A 2 47.78 48.69 6.10
CA LYS A 2 47.26 47.98 6.12
C LYS A 2 46.50 47.14 6.12
N ARG A 3 46.11 46.54 6.10
CA ARG A 3 45.50 45.80 6.16
C ARG A 3 44.75 45.11 6.22
N LEU A 4 44.33 44.55 6.15
CA LEU A 4 43.74 43.83 6.14
C LEU A 4 42.95 43.10 6.15
N ILE A 5 42.59 42.55 6.11
CA ILE A 5 41.98 41.95 6.11
C ILE A 5 41.22 41.09 6.00
N ALA A 6 40.93 40.58 6.08
CA ALA A 6 40.28 39.83 6.01
C ALA A 6 39.45 39.11 5.88
N PRO A 7 39.19 38.74 5.92
CA PRO A 7 38.51 37.97 5.80
C PRO A 7 37.73 37.18 5.72
N LEU A 8 37.36 36.85 5.81
CA LEU A 8 36.78 36.16 5.74
C LEU A 8 36.00 35.39 5.65
N LEU A 9 35.70 35.05 5.76
CA LEU A 9 35.17 34.40 5.72
C LEU A 9 34.41 33.62 5.68
N ALA A 10 34.18 33.38 5.75
CA ALA A 10 33.61 32.73 5.74
C ALA A 10 32.81 32.10 5.60
N LEU A 11 32.42 31.73 5.66
CA LEU A 11 31.76 31.19 5.53
C LEU A 11 31.12 30.38 5.49
N ALA A 12 31.01 30.02 5.59
CA ALA A 12 30.43 29.37 5.51
C ALA A 12 29.69 28.73 5.35
N MET A 13 29.37 28.42 5.41
CA MET A 13 28.78 27.89 5.31
C MET A 13 28.05 27.26 5.32
N LEU A 14 27.67 27.00 5.29
CA LEU A 14 26.99 26.52 5.30
C LEU A 14 26.35 25.76 5.16
N ALA A 15 26.17 25.30 5.36
CA ALA A 15 25.59 24.65 5.25
C ALA A 15 24.83 24.04 5.06
N PRO A 16 24.72 23.55 5.01
CA PRO A 16 23.98 22.90 4.65
C PRO A 16 23.29 21.97 4.85
N MET A 17 22.96 21.82 4.87
CA MET A 17 22.44 21.18 4.96
C MET A 17 21.64 20.56 4.90
N LEU A 18 21.44 20.19 5.00
CA LEU A 18 20.80 19.68 5.03
C LEU A 18 20.26 18.90 4.99
N ALA A 19 20.49 18.94 4.75
CA ALA A 19 19.23 18.29 4.89
C ALA A 19 19.36 16.80 4.75
N LEU A 20 19.43 16.16 5.81
CA LEU A 20 19.28 14.73 5.83
C LEU A 20 17.82 14.44 5.58
N PRO A 21 17.50 13.65 4.56
CA PRO A 21 16.14 13.11 4.50
C PRO A 21 15.93 12.29 5.76
N GLY A 22 14.82 12.47 6.44
CA GLY A 22 14.42 11.59 7.52
C GLY A 22 14.18 10.18 6.97
N PRO A 23 14.11 9.16 7.83
CA PRO A 23 13.72 7.84 7.38
C PRO A 23 12.39 7.92 6.65
N ALA A 24 12.28 7.26 5.53
CA ALA A 24 11.03 7.18 4.80
C ALA A 24 10.02 6.44 5.68
N LEU A 25 8.86 7.03 5.89
CA LEU A 25 7.78 6.35 6.59
C LEU A 25 7.21 5.29 5.67
N ALA A 26 6.97 4.09 6.18
CA ALA A 26 6.27 3.06 5.45
C ALA A 26 4.86 3.56 5.13
N ALA A 27 4.42 3.33 3.92
CA ALA A 27 3.11 3.75 3.43
C ALA A 27 2.63 2.74 2.41
N ALA A 28 1.31 2.59 2.32
CA ALA A 28 0.70 1.76 1.30
C ALA A 28 0.86 2.41 -0.06
N GLY A 29 1.24 1.62 -1.04
CA GLY A 29 1.42 2.05 -2.42
C GLY A 29 0.72 1.13 -3.40
N ASN A 30 0.99 1.33 -4.67
CA ASN A 30 0.44 0.49 -5.73
C ASN A 30 0.85 -0.97 -5.54
N PHE A 31 -0.04 -1.87 -5.89
CA PHE A 31 0.25 -3.30 -5.79
C PHE A 31 -0.49 -4.08 -6.88
N THR A 32 -0.06 -5.31 -7.10
CA THR A 32 -0.77 -6.25 -7.95
C THR A 32 -1.60 -7.16 -7.05
N LEU A 33 -2.89 -7.27 -7.33
CA LEU A 33 -3.77 -8.16 -6.60
C LEU A 33 -3.98 -9.43 -7.43
N VAL A 34 -3.72 -10.58 -6.81
CA VAL A 34 -3.91 -11.89 -7.43
C VAL A 34 -5.13 -12.54 -6.79
N ASN A 35 -6.04 -12.99 -7.63
CA ASN A 35 -7.28 -13.61 -7.17
C ASN A 35 -7.17 -15.14 -7.15
N LYS A 36 -6.99 -15.71 -5.98
CA LYS A 36 -7.04 -17.15 -5.76
C LYS A 36 -8.21 -17.55 -4.87
N THR A 37 -9.32 -16.83 -5.00
CA THR A 37 -10.54 -17.15 -4.24
C THR A 37 -11.35 -18.27 -4.86
N GLY A 38 -11.06 -18.67 -6.10
CA GLY A 38 -11.83 -19.68 -6.81
C GLY A 38 -13.06 -19.13 -7.51
N ALA A 39 -13.30 -17.83 -7.46
CA ALA A 39 -14.43 -17.18 -8.12
C ALA A 39 -13.97 -15.86 -8.73
N ASN A 40 -14.65 -15.40 -9.77
CA ASN A 40 -14.40 -14.09 -10.31
C ASN A 40 -14.79 -13.02 -9.29
N ILE A 41 -14.02 -11.97 -9.19
CA ILE A 41 -14.32 -10.83 -8.33
C ILE A 41 -15.07 -9.79 -9.16
N GLY A 42 -16.28 -9.46 -8.74
CA GLY A 42 -17.11 -8.48 -9.43
C GLY A 42 -16.84 -7.05 -8.98
N SER A 43 -16.41 -6.87 -7.74
CA SER A 43 -15.99 -5.56 -7.22
C SER A 43 -15.13 -5.73 -5.98
N LEU A 44 -14.32 -4.72 -5.71
CA LEU A 44 -13.45 -4.67 -4.55
C LEU A 44 -13.74 -3.42 -3.74
N GLN A 45 -13.65 -3.55 -2.44
CA GLN A 45 -13.75 -2.44 -1.51
C GLN A 45 -12.62 -2.54 -0.50
N ILE A 46 -12.20 -1.39 0.01
CA ILE A 46 -11.12 -1.31 0.98
C ILE A 46 -11.52 -0.34 2.10
N ARG A 47 -11.06 -0.62 3.29
CA ARG A 47 -11.15 0.31 4.41
C ARG A 47 -9.93 0.17 5.29
N ARG A 48 -9.58 1.23 5.99
CA ARG A 48 -8.54 1.13 7.00
C ARG A 48 -9.07 0.31 8.17
N VAL A 49 -8.23 -0.55 8.73
CA VAL A 49 -8.58 -1.33 9.92
C VAL A 49 -9.09 -0.40 11.02
N GLY A 50 -10.19 -0.79 11.65
CA GLY A 50 -10.81 0.00 12.72
C GLY A 50 -11.79 1.05 12.24
N THR A 51 -12.00 1.18 10.94
CA THR A 51 -13.01 2.10 10.38
C THR A 51 -14.15 1.32 9.76
N SER A 52 -15.26 1.99 9.49
CA SER A 52 -16.43 1.38 8.85
C SER A 52 -16.69 1.94 7.45
N ALA A 53 -15.87 2.87 6.99
CA ALA A 53 -16.10 3.55 5.72
C ALA A 53 -15.42 2.79 4.59
N TRP A 54 -16.16 1.92 3.92
CA TRP A 54 -15.69 1.21 2.75
C TRP A 54 -15.54 2.16 1.56
N GLN A 55 -14.43 2.04 0.85
CA GLN A 55 -14.14 2.79 -0.35
C GLN A 55 -14.00 1.82 -1.52
N PRO A 56 -14.41 2.20 -2.73
CA PRO A 56 -14.21 1.33 -3.88
C PRO A 56 -12.71 1.20 -4.18
N LEU A 57 -12.32 0.00 -4.56
CA LEU A 57 -10.99 -0.30 -5.04
C LEU A 57 -11.14 -0.81 -6.47
N THR A 58 -10.35 -0.28 -7.40
CA THR A 58 -10.47 -0.67 -8.80
C THR A 58 -9.90 -2.05 -9.05
N GLY A 59 -10.58 -2.82 -9.88
CA GLY A 59 -10.12 -4.11 -10.33
C GLY A 59 -11.17 -5.18 -10.17
N THR A 60 -11.30 -6.00 -11.18
CA THR A 60 -12.24 -7.11 -11.19
C THR A 60 -11.54 -8.36 -11.75
N PRO A 61 -10.52 -8.87 -11.03
CA PRO A 61 -9.75 -9.99 -11.56
C PRO A 61 -10.58 -11.26 -11.63
N ALA A 62 -10.47 -11.97 -12.75
CA ALA A 62 -11.06 -13.28 -12.89
C ALA A 62 -10.36 -14.27 -11.96
N SER A 63 -11.01 -15.41 -11.71
CA SER A 63 -10.44 -16.48 -10.92
C SER A 63 -9.06 -16.88 -11.50
N GLY A 64 -8.04 -16.89 -10.66
CA GLY A 64 -6.67 -17.16 -11.04
C GLY A 64 -5.95 -15.99 -11.70
N GLY A 65 -6.64 -14.89 -11.96
CA GLY A 65 -6.07 -13.72 -12.63
C GLY A 65 -5.50 -12.70 -11.65
N ARG A 66 -4.95 -11.64 -12.23
CA ARG A 66 -4.35 -10.56 -11.47
C ARG A 66 -4.70 -9.21 -12.07
N VAL A 67 -4.62 -8.20 -11.26
CA VAL A 67 -4.90 -6.82 -11.69
C VAL A 67 -3.96 -5.87 -10.96
N ALA A 68 -3.52 -4.85 -11.68
CA ALA A 68 -2.75 -3.77 -11.06
C ALA A 68 -3.71 -2.83 -10.35
N VAL A 69 -3.43 -2.53 -9.09
CA VAL A 69 -4.24 -1.64 -8.27
C VAL A 69 -3.44 -0.39 -7.95
N ALA A 70 -3.96 0.76 -8.34
CA ALA A 70 -3.38 2.04 -7.98
C ALA A 70 -3.89 2.42 -6.60
N PHE A 71 -2.98 2.63 -5.68
CA PHE A 71 -3.33 2.93 -4.30
C PHE A 71 -2.22 3.77 -3.65
N ALA A 72 -2.61 4.64 -2.76
CA ALA A 72 -1.67 5.42 -1.97
C ALA A 72 -2.35 5.84 -0.67
N ASN A 73 -1.73 5.51 0.46
CA ASN A 73 -2.27 5.85 1.77
C ASN A 73 -1.12 5.82 2.78
N PRO A 74 -1.07 6.74 3.74
CA PRO A 74 0.00 6.73 4.76
C PRO A 74 -0.09 5.57 5.75
N ASP A 75 -1.24 4.89 5.84
CA ASP A 75 -1.43 3.75 6.73
C ASP A 75 -1.02 2.45 6.05
N CYS A 76 -0.90 1.38 6.84
CA CYS A 76 -0.44 0.08 6.36
C CYS A 76 -1.49 -1.01 6.42
N ALA A 77 -2.40 -0.97 7.38
CA ALA A 77 -3.33 -2.08 7.65
C ALA A 77 -4.73 -1.77 7.13
N PHE A 78 -5.22 -2.63 6.26
CA PHE A 78 -6.50 -2.44 5.60
C PHE A 78 -7.30 -3.73 5.60
N ASP A 79 -8.64 -3.60 5.55
CA ASP A 79 -9.52 -4.71 5.24
C ASP A 79 -9.90 -4.60 3.77
N ILE A 80 -9.85 -5.71 3.05
CA ILE A 80 -10.23 -5.76 1.65
C ILE A 80 -11.42 -6.71 1.52
N LYS A 81 -12.49 -6.22 0.91
CA LYS A 81 -13.68 -7.03 0.64
C LYS A 81 -13.78 -7.28 -0.86
N ALA A 82 -13.81 -8.56 -1.20
CA ALA A 82 -14.04 -9.01 -2.56
C ALA A 82 -15.48 -9.48 -2.69
N ASN A 83 -16.25 -8.82 -3.55
CA ASN A 83 -17.61 -9.26 -3.86
C ASN A 83 -17.52 -10.23 -5.01
N LEU A 84 -17.91 -11.46 -4.76
CA LEU A 84 -17.69 -12.56 -5.70
C LEU A 84 -18.87 -12.69 -6.65
N VAL A 85 -18.56 -12.94 -7.92
CA VAL A 85 -19.57 -13.25 -8.90
C VAL A 85 -20.14 -14.63 -8.58
N GLY A 86 -21.44 -14.72 -8.52
CA GLY A 86 -22.12 -15.99 -8.20
C GLY A 86 -22.53 -16.11 -6.74
N GLY A 87 -22.15 -15.16 -5.91
CA GLY A 87 -22.68 -15.09 -4.56
C GLY A 87 -21.64 -14.83 -3.49
N GLY A 88 -22.05 -13.98 -2.58
CA GLY A 88 -21.30 -13.72 -1.38
C GLY A 88 -20.14 -12.77 -1.55
N SER A 89 -19.47 -12.58 -0.45
CA SER A 89 -18.27 -11.76 -0.42
C SER A 89 -17.24 -12.43 0.49
N ALA A 90 -15.99 -12.08 0.28
CA ALA A 90 -14.88 -12.51 1.13
C ALA A 90 -14.19 -11.27 1.66
N THR A 91 -14.11 -11.16 2.99
CA THR A 91 -13.45 -10.04 3.64
C THR A 91 -12.12 -10.50 4.21
N PHE A 92 -11.05 -9.89 3.73
CA PHE A 92 -9.68 -10.17 4.18
C PHE A 92 -9.29 -9.08 5.15
N ASN A 93 -9.18 -9.43 6.41
CA ASN A 93 -8.91 -8.46 7.48
C ASN A 93 -7.41 -8.29 7.71
N GLY A 94 -7.01 -7.06 8.00
CA GLY A 94 -5.64 -6.79 8.42
C GLY A 94 -4.60 -7.01 7.33
N VAL A 95 -4.93 -6.69 6.09
CA VAL A 95 -3.99 -6.82 4.98
C VAL A 95 -2.95 -5.71 5.07
N ASN A 96 -1.68 -6.10 5.08
CA ASN A 96 -0.58 -5.14 5.09
C ASN A 96 -0.27 -4.72 3.65
N LEU A 97 -0.43 -3.43 3.36
CA LEU A 97 -0.14 -2.87 2.02
C LEU A 97 1.13 -2.02 2.00
N CYS A 98 1.90 -2.02 3.08
CA CYS A 98 3.21 -1.36 3.12
C CYS A 98 4.29 -2.36 2.74
N ASP A 99 5.24 -1.90 1.93
CA ASP A 99 6.42 -2.69 1.53
C ASP A 99 6.07 -4.01 0.81
N VAL A 100 4.95 -4.03 0.11
CA VAL A 100 4.54 -5.17 -0.70
C VAL A 100 4.26 -4.72 -2.12
N THR A 101 4.48 -5.61 -3.07
CA THR A 101 4.19 -5.37 -4.49
C THR A 101 3.12 -6.30 -5.02
N VAL A 102 2.92 -7.44 -4.39
CA VAL A 102 1.90 -8.42 -4.78
C VAL A 102 1.14 -8.86 -3.56
N VAL A 103 -0.18 -8.86 -3.68
CA VAL A 103 -1.11 -9.32 -2.64
C VAL A 103 -1.97 -10.41 -3.26
N THR A 104 -1.90 -11.62 -2.71
CA THR A 104 -2.68 -12.75 -3.20
C THR A 104 -3.80 -13.06 -2.21
N LEU A 105 -5.03 -12.98 -2.69
CA LEU A 105 -6.22 -13.32 -1.90
C LEU A 105 -6.56 -14.78 -2.10
N ASN A 106 -6.52 -15.56 -1.03
CA ASN A 106 -6.76 -17.00 -1.07
C ASN A 106 -8.03 -17.36 -0.33
N ARG A 107 -8.74 -18.36 -0.85
CA ARG A 107 -9.86 -18.98 -0.16
C ARG A 107 -9.74 -20.49 -0.29
N GLY A 108 -9.73 -21.17 0.84
CA GLY A 108 -9.66 -22.62 0.89
C GLY A 108 -11.01 -23.29 0.65
N PRO A 109 -11.02 -24.61 0.48
CA PRO A 109 -12.23 -25.35 0.18
C PRO A 109 -13.28 -25.32 1.30
N THR A 110 -12.89 -25.01 2.52
CA THR A 110 -13.80 -24.90 3.66
C THR A 110 -14.19 -23.46 3.96
N GLY A 111 -13.79 -22.49 3.10
CA GLY A 111 -14.13 -21.09 3.23
C GLY A 111 -13.13 -20.26 4.04
N ASP A 112 -12.06 -20.84 4.50
CA ASP A 112 -11.00 -20.10 5.19
C ASP A 112 -10.29 -19.16 4.23
N LEU A 113 -9.93 -17.99 4.75
CA LEU A 113 -9.35 -16.90 3.96
C LEU A 113 -7.95 -16.57 4.50
N TRP A 114 -7.03 -16.34 3.58
CA TRP A 114 -5.70 -15.84 3.97
C TRP A 114 -5.08 -15.06 2.83
N VAL A 115 -4.03 -14.31 3.14
CA VAL A 115 -3.33 -13.46 2.18
C VAL A 115 -1.86 -13.85 2.15
N ASP A 116 -1.32 -13.95 0.95
CA ASP A 116 0.12 -14.09 0.73
C ASP A 116 0.65 -12.80 0.13
N TYR A 117 1.91 -12.50 0.42
CA TYR A 117 2.58 -11.27 -0.01
C TYR A 117 3.88 -11.56 -0.73
N ASP A 118 4.20 -10.68 -1.68
CA ASP A 118 5.52 -10.60 -2.28
C ASP A 118 6.03 -9.16 -2.37
#